data_54143dc29754c6bd87d8dea1841224c6
#
_entry.id   54143dc29754c6bd87d8dea1841224c6
#
_cell.length_a   1.000
_cell.length_b   1.000
_cell.length_c   1.000
_cell.angle_alpha   90.00
_cell.angle_beta   90.00
_cell.angle_gamma   90.00
#
_symmetry.space_group_name_H-M   'P 1'
#
loop_
_entity.id
_entity.type
_entity.pdbx_description
1 polymer ?
#
loop_
_entity_poly.entity_id
_entity_poly.type
_entity_poly.pdbx_seq_one_letter_code
_entity_poly.pdbx_strand_id
1 'polypeptide(L)'
;MTTKKRILSAGLTFAAVLLLAACGQSGSDTKTYSSTFSGNPTTFNYLLDYYADNTAIITNLVDGLLENDNHGNLVPSLAEDWSVSSDGLTYTYKLRKDAKWFTADGEEYAPVKAQDFVTGIKYAVDNKSFKPLIEF
;
A
#
# COMPACT_ATOMS: atom_id res chain seq x y z
N MET A 1 67.02 -4.24 -12.57
CA MET A 1 65.78 -4.10 -13.44
C MET A 1 64.53 -4.65 -12.80
N THR A 2 64.53 -5.01 -11.53
CA THR A 2 63.42 -5.69 -10.83
C THR A 2 62.58 -4.79 -9.91
N THR A 3 63.10 -3.69 -9.42
CA THR A 3 62.44 -2.80 -8.44
C THR A 3 61.33 -1.93 -9.08
N LYS A 4 61.55 -1.43 -10.31
CA LYS A 4 60.54 -0.63 -11.03
C LYS A 4 59.28 -1.41 -11.40
N LYS A 5 59.41 -2.72 -11.74
CA LYS A 5 58.28 -3.59 -12.05
C LYS A 5 57.40 -3.89 -10.81
N ARG A 6 58.02 -4.01 -9.63
CA ARG A 6 57.33 -4.26 -8.36
C ARG A 6 56.51 -3.05 -7.87
N ILE A 7 57.01 -1.84 -8.09
CA ILE A 7 56.31 -0.59 -7.73
C ILE A 7 55.14 -0.37 -8.65
N LEU A 8 55.25 -0.71 -9.94
CA LEU A 8 54.16 -0.56 -10.90
C LEU A 8 52.99 -1.55 -10.62
N SER A 9 53.30 -2.79 -10.22
CA SER A 9 52.30 -3.79 -9.87
C SER A 9 51.59 -3.47 -8.54
N ALA A 10 52.28 -2.92 -7.56
CA ALA A 10 51.70 -2.50 -6.28
C ALA A 10 50.76 -1.29 -6.45
N GLY A 11 51.08 -0.35 -7.36
CA GLY A 11 50.24 0.79 -7.67
C GLY A 11 48.95 0.40 -8.38
N LEU A 12 49.02 -0.59 -9.27
CA LEU A 12 47.84 -1.06 -10.02
C LEU A 12 46.86 -1.83 -9.14
N THR A 13 47.37 -2.63 -8.20
CA THR A 13 46.54 -3.36 -7.23
C THR A 13 45.84 -2.41 -6.23
N PHE A 14 46.53 -1.35 -5.80
CA PHE A 14 45.94 -0.36 -4.89
C PHE A 14 44.86 0.47 -5.57
N ALA A 15 44.98 0.82 -6.84
CA ALA A 15 43.97 1.51 -7.63
C ALA A 15 42.75 0.64 -7.88
N ALA A 16 42.91 -0.67 -8.10
CA ALA A 16 41.81 -1.60 -8.28
C ALA A 16 40.96 -1.80 -7.01
N VAL A 17 41.60 -1.80 -5.83
CA VAL A 17 40.91 -1.92 -4.54
C VAL A 17 40.10 -0.65 -4.22
N LEU A 18 40.57 0.53 -4.60
CA LEU A 18 39.85 1.79 -4.42
C LEU A 18 38.60 1.90 -5.32
N LEU A 19 38.63 1.30 -6.51
CA LEU A 19 37.44 1.28 -7.41
C LEU A 19 36.34 0.32 -6.94
N LEU A 20 36.68 -0.74 -6.22
CA LEU A 20 35.73 -1.67 -5.63
C LEU A 20 35.01 -1.10 -4.38
N ALA A 21 35.67 -0.18 -3.66
CA ALA A 21 35.08 0.46 -2.50
C ALA A 21 33.99 1.51 -2.86
N ALA A 22 33.95 2.01 -4.10
CA ALA A 22 32.96 2.99 -4.55
C ALA A 22 31.58 2.41 -4.86
N CYS A 23 31.46 1.08 -4.99
CA CYS A 23 30.17 0.42 -5.22
C CYS A 23 29.47 -0.03 -3.95
N GLY A 24 29.98 0.26 -2.77
CA GLY A 24 29.51 -0.28 -1.49
C GLY A 24 28.73 0.68 -0.60
N GLN A 25 28.32 1.85 -1.06
CA GLN A 25 27.59 2.81 -0.22
C GLN A 25 26.16 3.03 -0.71
N SER A 26 25.36 1.97 -0.58
CA SER A 26 23.92 2.05 -0.60
C SER A 26 23.40 1.70 0.80
N GLY A 27 23.62 2.60 1.72
CA GLY A 27 23.11 2.52 3.09
C GLY A 27 22.05 3.59 3.32
N SER A 28 20.88 3.42 2.74
CA SER A 28 19.66 4.00 3.25
C SER A 28 18.80 2.84 3.72
N ASP A 29 18.56 2.72 5.01
CA ASP A 29 17.62 1.77 5.62
C ASP A 29 16.16 2.03 5.21
N THR A 30 15.93 2.89 4.24
CA THR A 30 14.63 3.18 3.68
C THR A 30 14.26 2.06 2.71
N LYS A 31 13.35 1.19 3.13
CA LYS A 31 12.74 0.21 2.24
C LYS A 31 11.90 0.95 1.21
N THR A 32 12.42 1.13 0.01
CA THR A 32 11.72 1.77 -1.10
C THR A 32 11.07 0.69 -1.95
N TYR A 33 9.76 0.76 -2.09
CA TYR A 33 9.02 -0.02 -3.07
C TYR A 33 8.79 0.85 -4.31
N SER A 34 9.11 0.31 -5.49
CA SER A 34 8.91 1.00 -6.77
C SER A 34 8.07 0.12 -7.68
N SER A 35 7.05 0.70 -8.27
CA SER A 35 6.15 0.02 -9.19
C SER A 35 5.86 0.93 -10.39
N THR A 36 5.42 0.33 -11.50
CA THR A 36 5.00 1.06 -12.69
C THR A 36 3.52 0.85 -12.93
N PHE A 37 2.86 1.85 -13.49
CA PHE A 37 1.47 1.79 -13.92
C PHE A 37 1.34 2.27 -15.35
N SER A 38 0.31 1.81 -16.08
CA SER A 38 0.16 2.01 -17.52
C SER A 38 -0.37 3.38 -17.91
N GLY A 39 -0.97 4.13 -16.99
CA GLY A 39 -1.51 5.46 -17.25
C GLY A 39 -1.57 6.33 -16.00
N ASN A 40 -1.64 7.63 -16.18
CA ASN A 40 -1.83 8.53 -15.04
C ASN A 40 -3.24 8.35 -14.46
N PRO A 41 -3.37 8.22 -13.13
CA PRO A 41 -4.68 8.17 -12.50
C PRO A 41 -5.45 9.46 -12.74
N THR A 42 -6.71 9.33 -13.09
CA THR A 42 -7.60 10.46 -13.36
C THR A 42 -8.27 10.99 -12.09
N THR A 43 -8.40 10.13 -11.09
CA THR A 43 -9.01 10.46 -9.79
C THR A 43 -8.58 9.42 -8.75
N PHE A 44 -8.59 9.82 -7.47
CA PHE A 44 -8.48 8.92 -6.32
C PHE A 44 -9.80 8.80 -5.56
N ASN A 45 -10.92 9.23 -6.15
CA ASN A 45 -12.23 8.99 -5.58
C ASN A 45 -12.65 7.54 -5.79
N TYR A 46 -12.19 6.66 -4.92
CA TYR A 46 -12.39 5.22 -5.00
C TYR A 46 -13.86 4.78 -4.97
N LEU A 47 -14.76 5.64 -4.47
CA LEU A 47 -16.20 5.36 -4.45
C LEU A 47 -16.86 5.52 -5.82
N LEU A 48 -16.25 6.25 -6.75
CA LEU A 48 -16.80 6.52 -8.07
C LEU A 48 -15.97 5.93 -9.21
N ASP A 49 -14.73 5.56 -8.92
CA ASP A 49 -13.78 5.10 -9.92
C ASP A 49 -13.72 3.56 -9.96
N TYR A 50 -13.75 3.01 -11.17
CA TYR A 50 -13.71 1.56 -11.43
C TYR A 50 -12.61 1.15 -12.43
N TYR A 51 -11.69 2.06 -12.77
CA TYR A 51 -10.58 1.75 -13.65
C TYR A 51 -9.50 0.95 -12.93
N ALA A 52 -9.06 -0.14 -13.53
CA ALA A 52 -8.07 -1.06 -12.95
C ALA A 52 -6.74 -0.37 -12.60
N ASP A 53 -6.29 0.58 -13.43
CA ASP A 53 -5.05 1.33 -13.20
C ASP A 53 -5.11 2.17 -11.91
N ASN A 54 -6.26 2.77 -11.62
CA ASN A 54 -6.48 3.55 -10.41
C ASN A 54 -6.65 2.63 -9.19
N THR A 55 -7.34 1.50 -9.36
CA THR A 55 -7.55 0.51 -8.29
C THR A 55 -6.23 0.00 -7.74
N ALA A 56 -5.24 -0.29 -8.60
CA ALA A 56 -3.91 -0.74 -8.16
C ALA A 56 -3.20 0.25 -7.22
N ILE A 57 -3.50 1.54 -7.32
CA ILE A 57 -2.96 2.57 -6.41
C ILE A 57 -3.85 2.71 -5.17
N ILE A 58 -5.16 2.79 -5.37
CA ILE A 58 -6.17 3.03 -4.32
C ILE A 58 -6.14 1.94 -3.26
N THR A 59 -5.94 0.68 -3.63
CA THR A 59 -5.83 -0.46 -2.70
C THR A 59 -4.65 -0.35 -1.71
N ASN A 60 -3.71 0.57 -1.93
CA ASN A 60 -2.66 0.88 -0.97
C ASN A 60 -2.99 2.10 -0.10
N LEU A 61 -4.13 2.75 -0.30
CA LEU A 61 -4.53 3.97 0.39
C LEU A 61 -5.77 3.77 1.29
N VAL A 62 -6.61 2.78 0.96
CA VAL A 62 -7.90 2.56 1.65
C VAL A 62 -8.07 1.08 1.94
N ASP A 63 -8.34 0.76 3.19
CA ASP A 63 -8.65 -0.59 3.64
C ASP A 63 -10.17 -0.83 3.66
N GLY A 64 -10.57 -2.09 3.41
CA GLY A 64 -11.94 -2.55 3.59
C GLY A 64 -12.27 -2.96 5.02
N LEU A 65 -13.51 -3.36 5.27
CA LEU A 65 -13.88 -4.00 6.56
C LEU A 65 -13.11 -5.30 6.77
N LEU A 66 -12.98 -6.09 5.71
CA LEU A 66 -12.21 -7.33 5.64
C LEU A 66 -11.26 -7.23 4.44
N GLU A 67 -10.24 -8.07 4.44
CA GLU A 67 -9.31 -8.22 3.33
C GLU A 67 -9.11 -9.70 2.98
N ASN A 68 -8.41 -9.98 1.89
CA ASN A 68 -8.04 -11.34 1.53
C ASN A 68 -6.58 -11.59 1.90
N ASP A 69 -6.31 -12.75 2.51
CA ASP A 69 -4.95 -13.24 2.67
C ASP A 69 -4.38 -13.73 1.32
N ASN A 70 -3.14 -14.18 1.32
CA ASN A 70 -2.48 -14.71 0.13
C ASN A 70 -3.06 -16.07 -0.39
N HIS A 71 -4.04 -16.64 0.31
CA HIS A 71 -4.76 -17.83 -0.08
C HIS A 71 -6.21 -17.53 -0.52
N GLY A 72 -6.62 -16.25 -0.45
CA GLY A 72 -7.97 -15.81 -0.79
C GLY A 72 -8.99 -15.99 0.33
N ASN A 73 -8.56 -16.26 1.58
CA ASN A 73 -9.47 -16.30 2.71
C ASN A 73 -9.75 -14.89 3.21
N LEU A 74 -10.98 -14.63 3.63
CA LEU A 74 -11.34 -13.39 4.29
C LEU A 74 -10.72 -13.34 5.69
N VAL A 75 -10.04 -12.24 5.97
CA VAL A 75 -9.38 -11.97 7.25
C VAL A 75 -9.76 -10.57 7.75
N PRO A 76 -9.64 -10.32 9.07
CA PRO A 76 -9.88 -9.00 9.66
C PRO A 76 -9.01 -7.90 9.04
N SER A 77 -9.62 -6.73 8.78
CA SER A 77 -8.92 -5.49 8.39
C SER A 77 -9.41 -4.33 9.26
N LEU A 78 -10.26 -3.41 8.78
CA LEU A 78 -10.87 -2.37 9.63
C LEU A 78 -11.89 -2.95 10.62
N ALA A 79 -12.52 -4.09 10.30
CA ALA A 79 -13.25 -4.87 11.28
C ALA A 79 -12.31 -5.88 11.95
N GLU A 80 -12.26 -5.87 13.29
CA GLU A 80 -11.50 -6.85 14.08
C GLU A 80 -12.23 -8.21 14.19
N ASP A 81 -13.56 -8.22 13.96
CA ASP A 81 -14.41 -9.39 14.04
C ASP A 81 -15.70 -9.16 13.24
N TRP A 82 -16.35 -10.25 12.81
CA TRP A 82 -17.65 -10.19 12.16
C TRP A 82 -18.47 -11.45 12.42
N SER A 83 -19.78 -11.33 12.27
CA SER A 83 -20.70 -12.45 12.38
C SER A 83 -21.86 -12.32 11.38
N VAL A 84 -22.44 -13.47 11.07
CA VAL A 84 -23.64 -13.57 10.20
C VAL A 84 -24.75 -14.22 11.00
N SER A 85 -25.96 -13.65 10.92
CA SER A 85 -27.14 -14.24 11.57
C SER A 85 -27.47 -15.62 10.99
N SER A 86 -28.22 -16.44 11.72
CA SER A 86 -28.57 -17.80 11.32
C SER A 86 -29.39 -17.88 10.04
N ASP A 87 -30.10 -16.82 9.68
CA ASP A 87 -30.88 -16.69 8.45
C ASP A 87 -30.05 -16.16 7.27
N GLY A 88 -28.76 -15.79 7.49
CA GLY A 88 -27.86 -15.26 6.48
C GLY A 88 -28.16 -13.82 6.03
N LEU A 89 -29.10 -13.13 6.67
CA LEU A 89 -29.58 -11.83 6.22
C LEU A 89 -28.92 -10.63 6.94
N THR A 90 -28.32 -10.84 8.10
CA THR A 90 -27.68 -9.78 8.89
C THR A 90 -26.21 -10.05 9.07
N TYR A 91 -25.39 -9.13 8.62
CA TYR A 91 -23.95 -9.13 8.82
C TYR A 91 -23.58 -8.05 9.84
N THR A 92 -22.90 -8.44 10.90
CA THR A 92 -22.44 -7.54 11.96
C THR A 92 -20.93 -7.46 11.94
N TYR A 93 -20.38 -6.25 11.82
CA TYR A 93 -18.95 -6.00 11.83
C TYR A 93 -18.57 -5.21 13.08
N LYS A 94 -17.53 -5.64 13.77
CA LYS A 94 -16.97 -4.96 14.92
C LYS A 94 -15.72 -4.21 14.51
N LEU A 95 -15.80 -2.87 14.41
CA LEU A 95 -14.67 -2.05 14.00
C LEU A 95 -13.58 -2.03 15.07
N ARG A 96 -12.32 -2.07 14.63
CA ARG A 96 -11.17 -1.85 15.50
C ARG A 96 -11.16 -0.40 16.01
N LYS A 97 -10.69 -0.20 17.24
CA LYS A 97 -10.74 1.11 17.91
C LYS A 97 -9.59 2.05 17.52
N ASP A 98 -8.53 1.50 16.95
CA ASP A 98 -7.29 2.20 16.59
C ASP A 98 -7.26 2.64 15.12
N ALA A 99 -8.28 2.30 14.32
CA ALA A 99 -8.39 2.72 12.92
C ALA A 99 -8.62 4.24 12.82
N LYS A 100 -7.84 4.88 11.95
CA LYS A 100 -7.86 6.33 11.77
C LYS A 100 -7.76 6.70 10.31
N TRP A 101 -8.34 7.85 9.97
CA TRP A 101 -8.09 8.54 8.74
C TRP A 101 -6.81 9.35 8.85
N PHE A 102 -6.04 9.40 7.76
CA PHE A 102 -4.82 10.18 7.66
C PHE A 102 -4.93 11.20 6.53
N THR A 103 -4.24 12.33 6.69
CA THR A 103 -4.05 13.30 5.62
C THR A 103 -2.99 12.80 4.62
N ALA A 104 -2.88 13.50 3.48
CA ALA A 104 -1.84 13.21 2.49
C ALA A 104 -0.40 13.38 3.05
N ASP A 105 -0.24 14.19 4.08
CA ASP A 105 1.04 14.41 4.77
C ASP A 105 1.31 13.36 5.86
N GLY A 106 0.40 12.38 6.05
CA GLY A 106 0.52 11.31 7.02
C GLY A 106 0.13 11.69 8.46
N GLU A 107 -0.55 12.82 8.67
CA GLU A 107 -1.05 13.24 9.97
C GLU A 107 -2.40 12.58 10.27
N GLU A 108 -2.63 12.23 11.54
CA GLU A 108 -3.92 11.70 11.98
C GLU A 108 -5.02 12.77 11.83
N TYR A 109 -6.07 12.42 11.09
CA TYR A 109 -7.19 13.33 10.84
C TYR A 109 -8.38 13.06 11.78
N ALA A 110 -8.86 11.82 11.82
CA ALA A 110 -10.03 11.44 12.61
C ALA A 110 -10.08 9.91 12.82
N PRO A 111 -10.76 9.40 13.88
CA PRO A 111 -11.03 7.98 14.01
C PRO A 111 -12.04 7.51 12.96
N VAL A 112 -11.83 6.30 12.42
CA VAL A 112 -12.79 5.64 11.53
C VAL A 112 -14.02 5.22 12.33
N LYS A 113 -15.21 5.49 11.81
CA LYS A 113 -16.50 5.21 12.45
C LYS A 113 -17.44 4.46 11.51
N ALA A 114 -18.38 3.70 12.07
CA ALA A 114 -19.42 3.03 11.31
C ALA A 114 -20.22 4.01 10.40
N GLN A 115 -20.38 5.26 10.83
CA GLN A 115 -21.04 6.29 10.03
C GLN A 115 -20.30 6.62 8.74
N ASP A 116 -18.99 6.44 8.68
CA ASP A 116 -18.18 6.71 7.49
C ASP A 116 -18.55 5.74 6.36
N PHE A 117 -18.76 4.47 6.70
CA PHE A 117 -19.23 3.45 5.74
C PHE A 117 -20.65 3.77 5.23
N VAL A 118 -21.58 4.15 6.13
CA VAL A 118 -22.92 4.56 5.74
C VAL A 118 -22.89 5.77 4.81
N THR A 119 -22.04 6.74 5.11
CA THR A 119 -21.86 7.95 4.28
C THR A 119 -21.28 7.59 2.92
N GLY A 120 -20.25 6.73 2.87
CA GLY A 120 -19.63 6.26 1.63
C GLY A 120 -20.62 5.53 0.73
N ILE A 121 -21.41 4.59 1.29
CA ILE A 121 -22.45 3.86 0.54
C ILE A 121 -23.51 4.83 -0.03
N LYS A 122 -24.02 5.75 0.78
CA LYS A 122 -24.98 6.76 0.32
C LYS A 122 -24.42 7.60 -0.81
N TYR A 123 -23.19 8.08 -0.64
CA TYR A 123 -22.52 8.87 -1.67
C TYR A 123 -22.39 8.11 -3.00
N ALA A 124 -22.02 6.85 -2.94
CA ALA A 124 -21.89 6.01 -4.14
C ALA A 124 -23.24 5.77 -4.82
N VAL A 125 -24.30 5.49 -4.04
CA VAL A 125 -25.66 5.31 -4.57
C VAL A 125 -26.18 6.61 -5.21
N ASP A 126 -26.03 7.75 -4.53
CA ASP A 126 -26.48 9.05 -5.03
C ASP A 126 -25.78 9.46 -6.33
N ASN A 127 -24.51 9.07 -6.49
CA ASN A 127 -23.73 9.30 -7.69
C ASN A 127 -23.81 8.16 -8.72
N LYS A 128 -24.70 7.18 -8.52
CA LYS A 128 -24.91 6.03 -9.41
C LYS A 128 -23.64 5.20 -9.65
N SER A 129 -22.76 5.13 -8.67
CA SER A 129 -21.59 4.26 -8.71
C SER A 129 -22.00 2.83 -8.41
N PHE A 130 -21.52 1.88 -9.21
CA PHE A 130 -21.77 0.44 -9.00
C PHE A 130 -20.69 -0.24 -8.17
N LYS A 131 -19.55 0.41 -7.96
CA LYS A 131 -18.38 -0.16 -7.28
C LYS A 131 -18.67 -0.60 -5.84
N PRO A 132 -19.32 0.18 -4.99
CA PRO A 132 -19.55 -0.20 -3.59
C PRO A 132 -20.51 -1.38 -3.39
N LEU A 133 -21.25 -1.76 -4.42
CA LEU A 133 -22.20 -2.91 -4.34
C LEU A 133 -21.49 -4.26 -4.56
N ILE A 134 -20.22 -4.24 -4.92
CA ILE A 134 -19.45 -5.45 -5.29
C ILE A 134 -18.31 -5.73 -4.31
N GLU A 135 -17.81 -4.71 -3.59
CA GLU A 135 -16.61 -4.79 -2.75
C GLU A 135 -16.88 -4.83 -1.23
N PHE A 136 -18.13 -5.03 -0.80
CA PHE A 136 -18.50 -5.19 0.62
C PHE A 136 -18.89 -6.62 0.94
#